data_efb7a624ff873d1c7f1bdfeb17f131f1
#
_entry.id   efb7a624ff873d1c7f1bdfeb17f131f1
#
_cell.length_a   1.000
_cell.length_b   1.000
_cell.length_c   1.000
_cell.angle_alpha   90.00
_cell.angle_beta   90.00
_cell.angle_gamma   90.00
#
_symmetry.space_group_name_H-M   'P 1'
#
loop_
_entity.id
_entity.type
_entity.pdbx_description
1 polymer ?
#
loop_
_entity_poly.entity_id
_entity_poly.type
_entity_poly.pdbx_seq_one_letter_code
_entity_poly.pdbx_strand_id
1 'polypeptide(L)'
;LNMSMIKYFFDIENKDGNKKLFENLKISENEYFEKQGTAPVISISFRNYDESSWGNGFEMIKNTISDLYDEFEFVKENLSARKKEKYDSILFNRATEATWKLSLLDLTKYLYEYYGQKVVVLIDEYDQPIIDSYVKGYYQEAISFFKTFYGVVLKDNNYLEMGIMTGILRVAKENIFSGLNNLRVHTILDNRFTEYFGITESEVEKALKDFNLEFELQDVQKWYNGYLFGDIKVYNPWSIINFLNDEKLKPYWVNTSGNELIKLYLKKLKNEIFDDFSKLLN
;
A
#
# COMPACT_ATOMS: atom_id res chain seq x y z
N LEU A 1 3.55 3.79 -6.89
CA LEU A 1 3.73 3.54 -8.33
C LEU A 1 3.15 2.18 -8.74
N ASN A 2 3.64 1.04 -8.19
CA ASN A 2 3.19 -0.31 -8.56
C ASN A 2 1.69 -0.52 -8.30
N MET A 3 1.16 -0.03 -7.19
CA MET A 3 -0.28 -0.10 -6.89
C MET A 3 -1.12 0.65 -7.93
N SER A 4 -0.68 1.85 -8.35
CA SER A 4 -1.36 2.60 -9.41
C SER A 4 -1.32 1.88 -10.75
N MET A 5 -0.18 1.27 -11.10
CA MET A 5 -0.05 0.46 -12.32
C MET A 5 -1.05 -0.70 -12.31
N ILE A 6 -1.16 -1.42 -11.19
CA ILE A 6 -2.12 -2.53 -11.04
C ILE A 6 -3.57 -2.02 -11.12
N LYS A 7 -3.87 -0.88 -10.46
CA LYS A 7 -5.18 -0.23 -10.57
C LYS A 7 -5.54 0.00 -12.04
N TYR A 8 -4.71 0.71 -12.78
CA TYR A 8 -4.97 1.02 -14.19
C TYR A 8 -5.03 -0.22 -15.09
N PHE A 9 -4.28 -1.28 -14.75
CA PHE A 9 -4.31 -2.50 -15.54
C PHE A 9 -5.66 -3.22 -15.45
N PHE A 10 -6.22 -3.36 -14.26
CA PHE A 10 -7.46 -4.11 -14.06
C PHE A 10 -8.73 -3.28 -14.26
N ASP A 11 -8.65 -1.96 -14.11
CA ASP A 11 -9.79 -1.06 -14.04
C ASP A 11 -10.73 -1.19 -15.25
N ILE A 12 -11.96 -1.65 -14.96
CA ILE A 12 -13.01 -1.88 -15.96
C ILE A 12 -13.67 -0.57 -16.42
N GLU A 13 -13.66 0.48 -15.59
CA GLU A 13 -14.35 1.73 -15.89
C GLU A 13 -13.68 2.50 -17.02
N ASN A 14 -12.35 2.58 -17.01
CA ASN A 14 -11.59 3.27 -18.05
C ASN A 14 -10.74 2.30 -18.88
N LYS A 15 -11.32 1.15 -19.22
CA LYS A 15 -10.66 0.06 -19.92
C LYS A 15 -9.87 0.51 -21.15
N ASP A 16 -10.52 1.23 -22.07
CA ASP A 16 -9.91 1.61 -23.35
C ASP A 16 -8.86 2.71 -23.20
N GLY A 17 -9.09 3.66 -22.27
CA GLY A 17 -8.12 4.69 -21.95
C GLY A 17 -6.87 4.11 -21.32
N ASN A 18 -7.05 3.22 -20.35
CA ASN A 18 -5.96 2.58 -19.61
C ASN A 18 -5.17 1.58 -20.49
N LYS A 19 -5.82 0.91 -21.45
CA LYS A 19 -5.16 -0.03 -22.35
C LYS A 19 -3.94 0.56 -23.04
N LYS A 20 -4.04 1.81 -23.48
CA LYS A 20 -2.97 2.53 -24.17
C LYS A 20 -1.70 2.67 -23.34
N LEU A 21 -1.81 2.68 -21.99
CA LEU A 21 -0.66 2.75 -21.08
C LEU A 21 0.20 1.48 -21.12
N PHE A 22 -0.34 0.38 -21.61
CA PHE A 22 0.31 -0.93 -21.58
C PHE A 22 0.67 -1.49 -22.98
N GLU A 23 0.21 -0.87 -24.08
CA GLU A 23 0.36 -1.38 -25.44
C GLU A 23 1.82 -1.59 -25.89
N ASN A 24 2.78 -0.80 -25.33
CA ASN A 24 4.20 -0.90 -25.65
C ASN A 24 5.02 -1.57 -24.53
N LEU A 25 4.37 -2.19 -23.57
CA LEU A 25 5.04 -2.89 -22.48
C LEU A 25 5.03 -4.40 -22.72
N LYS A 26 5.99 -5.13 -22.14
CA LYS A 26 6.10 -6.60 -22.26
C LYS A 26 4.80 -7.35 -21.95
N ILE A 27 3.95 -6.77 -21.10
CA ILE A 27 2.66 -7.39 -20.76
C ILE A 27 1.72 -7.47 -21.95
N SER A 28 1.80 -6.54 -22.91
CA SER A 28 0.93 -6.55 -24.11
C SER A 28 1.16 -7.75 -25.02
N GLU A 29 2.32 -8.39 -24.93
CA GLU A 29 2.68 -9.59 -25.69
C GLU A 29 2.40 -10.89 -24.91
N ASN A 30 1.90 -10.77 -23.68
CA ASN A 30 1.66 -11.90 -22.77
C ASN A 30 0.17 -12.29 -22.74
N GLU A 31 -0.12 -13.56 -22.55
CA GLU A 31 -1.50 -14.07 -22.42
C GLU A 31 -2.31 -13.38 -21.31
N TYR A 32 -1.64 -12.95 -20.22
CA TYR A 32 -2.30 -12.22 -19.14
C TYR A 32 -2.81 -10.83 -19.54
N PHE A 33 -2.48 -10.32 -20.73
CA PHE A 33 -3.04 -9.07 -21.22
C PHE A 33 -4.56 -9.12 -21.44
N GLU A 34 -5.12 -10.31 -21.63
CA GLU A 34 -6.58 -10.52 -21.65
C GLU A 34 -7.29 -10.07 -20.37
N LYS A 35 -6.55 -9.98 -19.24
CA LYS A 35 -7.07 -9.48 -17.95
C LYS A 35 -7.12 -7.96 -17.84
N GLN A 36 -6.58 -7.23 -18.84
CA GLN A 36 -6.59 -5.77 -18.83
C GLN A 36 -8.04 -5.26 -18.94
N GLY A 37 -8.42 -4.37 -18.00
CA GLY A 37 -9.74 -3.75 -17.97
C GLY A 37 -10.90 -4.72 -17.71
N THR A 38 -10.69 -5.78 -16.93
CA THR A 38 -11.70 -6.82 -16.71
C THR A 38 -12.31 -6.84 -15.30
N ALA A 39 -11.83 -6.02 -14.37
CA ALA A 39 -12.31 -6.05 -13.00
C ALA A 39 -12.54 -4.64 -12.44
N PRO A 40 -13.57 -4.43 -11.62
CA PRO A 40 -13.65 -3.22 -10.80
C PRO A 40 -12.54 -3.23 -9.76
N VAL A 41 -11.94 -2.06 -9.50
CA VAL A 41 -10.79 -1.94 -8.60
C VAL A 41 -11.08 -1.00 -7.44
N ILE A 42 -11.10 -1.53 -6.23
CA ILE A 42 -11.09 -0.73 -5.01
C ILE A 42 -9.64 -0.42 -4.65
N SER A 43 -9.29 0.86 -4.50
CA SER A 43 -7.95 1.28 -4.10
C SER A 43 -8.03 2.26 -2.92
N ILE A 44 -7.50 1.85 -1.77
CA ILE A 44 -7.48 2.66 -0.55
C ILE A 44 -6.04 2.80 -0.06
N SER A 45 -5.66 3.99 0.41
CA SER A 45 -4.34 4.27 0.97
C SER A 45 -4.43 4.94 2.33
N PHE A 46 -3.62 4.47 3.27
CA PHE A 46 -3.49 5.07 4.60
C PHE A 46 -2.23 5.94 4.75
N ARG A 47 -1.63 6.34 3.63
CA ARG A 47 -0.37 7.09 3.59
C ARG A 47 -0.36 8.36 4.45
N ASN A 48 -1.47 9.06 4.50
CA ASN A 48 -1.57 10.34 5.22
C ASN A 48 -2.07 10.18 6.66
N TYR A 49 -2.17 8.94 7.16
CA TYR A 49 -2.63 8.70 8.52
C TYR A 49 -1.54 9.11 9.51
N ASP A 50 -1.84 10.13 10.32
CA ASP A 50 -0.97 10.67 11.39
C ASP A 50 -1.83 11.34 12.45
N GLU A 51 -2.41 10.53 13.38
CA GLU A 51 -3.40 11.02 14.32
C GLU A 51 -3.01 10.76 15.78
N SER A 52 -3.27 11.75 16.65
CA SER A 52 -2.83 11.74 18.05
C SER A 52 -3.69 10.87 18.98
N SER A 53 -4.86 10.44 18.55
CA SER A 53 -5.80 9.63 19.33
C SER A 53 -6.63 8.73 18.44
N TRP A 54 -7.20 7.65 19.01
CA TRP A 54 -8.13 6.80 18.28
C TRP A 54 -9.34 7.56 17.76
N GLY A 55 -9.90 8.49 18.54
CA GLY A 55 -11.05 9.27 18.09
C GLY A 55 -10.79 10.02 16.80
N ASN A 56 -9.70 10.77 16.73
CA ASN A 56 -9.31 11.50 15.52
C ASN A 56 -8.94 10.53 14.37
N GLY A 57 -8.18 9.49 14.69
CA GLY A 57 -7.80 8.48 13.70
C GLY A 57 -8.99 7.77 13.10
N PHE A 58 -10.00 7.47 13.89
CA PHE A 58 -11.23 6.85 13.40
C PHE A 58 -12.04 7.80 12.52
N GLU A 59 -12.11 9.10 12.84
CA GLU A 59 -12.72 10.10 11.95
C GLU A 59 -12.00 10.16 10.59
N MET A 60 -10.66 10.14 10.59
CA MET A 60 -9.89 10.09 9.34
C MET A 60 -10.17 8.83 8.52
N ILE A 61 -10.23 7.66 9.17
CA ILE A 61 -10.60 6.39 8.52
C ILE A 61 -12.00 6.48 7.90
N LYS A 62 -12.98 7.03 8.64
CA LYS A 62 -14.34 7.23 8.14
C LYS A 62 -14.36 8.10 6.89
N ASN A 63 -13.66 9.23 6.91
CA ASN A 63 -13.60 10.13 5.77
C ASN A 63 -12.95 9.43 4.56
N THR A 64 -11.83 8.73 4.75
CA THR A 64 -11.17 7.97 3.68
C THR A 64 -12.11 6.93 3.05
N ILE A 65 -12.90 6.24 3.86
CA ILE A 65 -13.87 5.24 3.35
C ILE A 65 -15.08 5.92 2.71
N SER A 66 -15.56 7.04 3.29
CA SER A 66 -16.66 7.83 2.72
C SER A 66 -16.31 8.36 1.33
N ASP A 67 -15.10 8.92 1.16
CA ASP A 67 -14.61 9.37 -0.15
C ASP A 67 -14.53 8.21 -1.16
N LEU A 68 -14.09 7.03 -0.72
CA LEU A 68 -14.10 5.83 -1.55
C LEU A 68 -15.54 5.41 -1.96
N TYR A 69 -16.52 5.56 -1.09
CA TYR A 69 -17.92 5.30 -1.41
C TYR A 69 -18.48 6.34 -2.37
N ASP A 70 -18.04 7.60 -2.27
CA ASP A 70 -18.41 8.66 -3.20
C ASP A 70 -17.93 8.35 -4.63
N GLU A 71 -16.68 7.85 -4.80
CA GLU A 71 -16.17 7.41 -6.09
C GLU A 71 -17.06 6.38 -6.80
N PHE A 72 -17.75 5.53 -6.03
CA PHE A 72 -18.60 4.45 -6.53
C PHE A 72 -20.10 4.72 -6.34
N GLU A 73 -20.55 5.98 -6.17
CA GLU A 73 -21.95 6.29 -5.88
C GLU A 73 -22.92 5.75 -6.94
N PHE A 74 -22.49 5.63 -8.18
CA PHE A 74 -23.27 5.11 -9.30
C PHE A 74 -23.82 3.68 -9.07
N VAL A 75 -23.14 2.85 -8.27
CA VAL A 75 -23.64 1.48 -7.98
C VAL A 75 -24.97 1.49 -7.22
N LYS A 76 -25.29 2.60 -6.53
CA LYS A 76 -26.52 2.74 -5.76
C LYS A 76 -27.79 2.51 -6.59
N GLU A 77 -27.76 2.84 -7.87
CA GLU A 77 -28.93 2.68 -8.75
C GLU A 77 -29.46 1.25 -8.72
N ASN A 78 -28.57 0.26 -8.65
CA ASN A 78 -28.92 -1.17 -8.69
C ASN A 78 -29.13 -1.80 -7.29
N LEU A 79 -28.98 -1.04 -6.21
CA LEU A 79 -29.11 -1.56 -4.86
C LEU A 79 -30.57 -1.57 -4.38
N SER A 80 -30.93 -2.57 -3.58
CA SER A 80 -32.22 -2.58 -2.85
C SER A 80 -32.29 -1.43 -1.82
N ALA A 81 -33.47 -1.03 -1.42
CA ALA A 81 -33.67 0.06 -0.46
C ALA A 81 -32.83 -0.09 0.82
N ARG A 82 -32.78 -1.29 1.40
CA ARG A 82 -31.96 -1.58 2.60
C ARG A 82 -30.46 -1.40 2.35
N LYS A 83 -29.96 -1.79 1.16
CA LYS A 83 -28.57 -1.62 0.81
C LYS A 83 -28.25 -0.16 0.56
N LYS A 84 -29.16 0.60 -0.07
CA LYS A 84 -29.01 2.06 -0.26
C LYS A 84 -28.90 2.78 1.08
N GLU A 85 -29.76 2.46 2.03
CA GLU A 85 -29.70 3.04 3.38
C GLU A 85 -28.35 2.75 4.06
N LYS A 86 -27.85 1.51 3.95
CA LYS A 86 -26.53 1.15 4.49
C LYS A 86 -25.40 1.89 3.78
N TYR A 87 -25.46 2.01 2.44
CA TYR A 87 -24.51 2.77 1.63
C TYR A 87 -24.47 4.24 2.06
N ASP A 88 -25.65 4.87 2.16
CA ASP A 88 -25.80 6.27 2.58
C ASP A 88 -25.32 6.49 4.02
N SER A 89 -25.44 5.50 4.90
CA SER A 89 -24.91 5.63 6.26
C SER A 89 -23.38 5.74 6.30
N ILE A 90 -22.68 5.08 5.38
CA ILE A 90 -21.23 5.22 5.17
C ILE A 90 -20.93 6.56 4.48
N LEU A 91 -21.55 6.83 3.35
CA LEU A 91 -21.32 8.03 2.54
C LEU A 91 -21.46 9.33 3.34
N PHE A 92 -22.41 9.38 4.27
CA PHE A 92 -22.66 10.55 5.10
C PHE A 92 -22.12 10.45 6.54
N ASN A 93 -21.16 9.57 6.81
CA ASN A 93 -20.52 9.40 8.13
C ASN A 93 -21.48 9.12 9.29
N ARG A 94 -22.61 8.42 9.04
CA ARG A 94 -23.67 8.12 10.04
C ARG A 94 -23.69 6.66 10.49
N ALA A 95 -22.78 5.84 9.94
CA ALA A 95 -22.74 4.41 10.21
C ALA A 95 -22.21 4.09 11.62
N THR A 96 -22.58 2.92 12.14
CA THR A 96 -22.00 2.38 13.37
C THR A 96 -20.59 1.84 13.10
N GLU A 97 -19.76 1.70 14.15
CA GLU A 97 -18.41 1.12 14.01
C GLU A 97 -18.46 -0.29 13.40
N ALA A 98 -19.45 -1.10 13.74
CA ALA A 98 -19.63 -2.42 13.14
C ALA A 98 -19.88 -2.34 11.62
N THR A 99 -20.61 -1.34 11.15
CA THR A 99 -20.84 -1.10 9.72
C THR A 99 -19.55 -0.64 9.03
N TRP A 100 -18.77 0.23 9.67
CA TRP A 100 -17.46 0.67 9.16
C TRP A 100 -16.50 -0.49 9.00
N LYS A 101 -16.44 -1.41 9.96
CA LYS A 101 -15.59 -2.62 9.89
C LYS A 101 -15.94 -3.52 8.69
N LEU A 102 -17.16 -3.46 8.18
CA LEU A 102 -17.64 -4.28 7.05
C LEU A 102 -17.66 -3.50 5.72
N SER A 103 -17.33 -2.22 5.72
CA SER A 103 -17.52 -1.34 4.57
C SER A 103 -16.83 -1.81 3.29
N LEU A 104 -15.56 -2.24 3.35
CA LEU A 104 -14.85 -2.75 2.15
C LEU A 104 -15.50 -4.05 1.63
N LEU A 105 -15.90 -4.96 2.51
CA LEU A 105 -16.61 -6.18 2.10
C LEU A 105 -17.95 -5.84 1.41
N ASP A 106 -18.72 -4.92 1.97
CA ASP A 106 -19.98 -4.50 1.36
C ASP A 106 -19.75 -3.85 0.00
N LEU A 107 -18.74 -3.00 -0.14
CA LEU A 107 -18.40 -2.35 -1.40
C LEU A 107 -17.98 -3.37 -2.48
N THR A 108 -17.19 -4.41 -2.12
CA THR A 108 -16.88 -5.49 -3.07
C THR A 108 -18.13 -6.20 -3.57
N LYS A 109 -19.12 -6.41 -2.68
CA LYS A 109 -20.38 -7.01 -3.03
C LYS A 109 -21.20 -6.13 -3.97
N TYR A 110 -21.28 -4.81 -3.69
CA TYR A 110 -22.04 -3.88 -4.51
C TYR A 110 -21.45 -3.74 -5.92
N LEU A 111 -20.13 -3.67 -6.03
CA LEU A 111 -19.43 -3.65 -7.31
C LEU A 111 -19.61 -4.96 -8.09
N TYR A 112 -19.55 -6.10 -7.42
CA TYR A 112 -19.83 -7.39 -8.04
C TYR A 112 -21.27 -7.48 -8.57
N GLU A 113 -22.26 -7.02 -7.81
CA GLU A 113 -23.66 -6.98 -8.22
C GLU A 113 -23.87 -6.06 -9.43
N TYR A 114 -23.09 -4.97 -9.55
CA TYR A 114 -23.18 -4.00 -10.64
C TYR A 114 -22.50 -4.50 -11.92
N TYR A 115 -21.24 -4.98 -11.82
CA TYR A 115 -20.43 -5.36 -12.99
C TYR A 115 -20.53 -6.84 -13.36
N GLY A 116 -21.02 -7.72 -12.49
CA GLY A 116 -20.95 -9.18 -12.66
C GLY A 116 -19.52 -9.75 -12.63
N GLN A 117 -18.55 -8.94 -12.23
CA GLN A 117 -17.13 -9.29 -12.17
C GLN A 117 -16.60 -9.17 -10.74
N LYS A 118 -15.71 -10.10 -10.37
CA LYS A 118 -15.04 -10.04 -9.07
C LYS A 118 -14.12 -8.82 -8.97
N VAL A 119 -13.92 -8.33 -7.77
CA VAL A 119 -13.27 -7.07 -7.45
C VAL A 119 -11.79 -7.28 -7.11
N VAL A 120 -10.92 -6.45 -7.64
CA VAL A 120 -9.54 -6.32 -7.17
C VAL A 120 -9.51 -5.29 -6.04
N VAL A 121 -8.91 -5.65 -4.89
CA VAL A 121 -8.77 -4.76 -3.73
C VAL A 121 -7.30 -4.46 -3.49
N LEU A 122 -6.95 -3.18 -3.53
CA LEU A 122 -5.61 -2.65 -3.33
C LEU A 122 -5.60 -1.80 -2.06
N ILE A 123 -4.75 -2.16 -1.09
CA ILE A 123 -4.60 -1.45 0.18
C ILE A 123 -3.15 -1.00 0.33
N ASP A 124 -2.91 0.30 0.20
CA ASP A 124 -1.57 0.87 0.28
C ASP A 124 -1.29 1.39 1.70
N GLU A 125 -0.07 1.13 2.19
CA GLU A 125 0.39 1.50 3.53
C GLU A 125 -0.56 1.01 4.64
N TYR A 126 -0.98 -0.27 4.56
CA TYR A 126 -1.94 -0.89 5.48
C TYR A 126 -1.50 -0.83 6.95
N ASP A 127 -0.22 -0.78 7.20
CA ASP A 127 0.40 -0.79 8.53
C ASP A 127 0.57 0.60 9.14
N GLN A 128 0.45 1.67 8.37
CA GLN A 128 0.64 3.04 8.85
C GLN A 128 -0.26 3.40 10.04
N PRO A 129 -1.58 3.14 10.03
CA PRO A 129 -2.43 3.42 11.19
C PRO A 129 -2.07 2.59 12.43
N ILE A 130 -1.52 1.40 12.23
CA ILE A 130 -1.14 0.49 13.30
C ILE A 130 0.17 0.93 13.93
N ILE A 131 1.16 1.31 13.10
CA ILE A 131 2.44 1.88 13.55
C ILE A 131 2.19 3.15 14.33
N ASP A 132 1.39 4.06 13.78
CA ASP A 132 1.08 5.34 14.39
C ASP A 132 0.37 5.17 15.74
N SER A 133 -0.63 4.29 15.81
CA SER A 133 -1.33 3.96 17.04
C SER A 133 -0.42 3.35 18.13
N TYR A 134 0.57 2.56 17.73
CA TYR A 134 1.56 2.00 18.65
C TYR A 134 2.46 3.09 19.22
N VAL A 135 2.94 3.99 18.39
CA VAL A 135 3.81 5.11 18.81
C VAL A 135 3.06 6.05 19.74
N LYS A 136 1.79 6.30 19.49
CA LYS A 136 0.95 7.30 20.18
C LYS A 136 0.06 6.71 21.29
N GLY A 137 0.06 5.39 21.50
CA GLY A 137 -0.51 4.74 22.68
C GLY A 137 -1.98 4.35 22.60
N TYR A 138 -2.60 4.28 21.40
CA TYR A 138 -3.98 3.81 21.18
C TYR A 138 -4.03 2.55 20.29
N TYR A 139 -3.02 1.70 20.43
CA TYR A 139 -2.82 0.50 19.61
C TYR A 139 -3.96 -0.50 19.68
N GLN A 140 -4.54 -0.73 20.88
CA GLN A 140 -5.56 -1.76 21.07
C GLN A 140 -6.85 -1.46 20.32
N GLU A 141 -7.24 -0.21 20.29
CA GLU A 141 -8.42 0.26 19.56
C GLU A 141 -8.21 0.09 18.04
N ALA A 142 -7.07 0.57 17.54
CA ALA A 142 -6.73 0.48 16.13
C ALA A 142 -6.66 -0.97 15.65
N ILE A 143 -5.96 -1.86 16.38
CA ILE A 143 -5.83 -3.27 16.02
C ILE A 143 -7.18 -3.99 16.01
N SER A 144 -8.08 -3.67 16.96
CA SER A 144 -9.44 -4.23 17.03
C SER A 144 -10.26 -3.89 15.79
N PHE A 145 -10.10 -2.67 15.28
CA PHE A 145 -10.77 -2.23 14.06
C PHE A 145 -10.17 -2.90 12.83
N PHE A 146 -8.87 -2.73 12.59
CA PHE A 146 -8.21 -3.17 11.37
C PHE A 146 -8.16 -4.68 11.19
N LYS A 147 -8.08 -5.45 12.27
CA LYS A 147 -8.19 -6.92 12.23
C LYS A 147 -9.49 -7.39 11.57
N THR A 148 -10.61 -6.77 11.93
CA THR A 148 -11.90 -7.10 11.31
C THR A 148 -11.97 -6.52 9.90
N PHE A 149 -11.62 -5.25 9.71
CA PHE A 149 -11.72 -4.52 8.46
C PHE A 149 -10.95 -5.22 7.31
N TYR A 150 -9.70 -5.59 7.54
CA TYR A 150 -8.90 -6.35 6.56
C TYR A 150 -9.33 -7.80 6.47
N GLY A 151 -9.62 -8.43 7.62
CA GLY A 151 -9.96 -9.84 7.69
C GLY A 151 -11.18 -10.19 6.85
N VAL A 152 -12.26 -9.44 6.95
CA VAL A 152 -13.52 -9.76 6.24
C VAL A 152 -13.44 -9.54 4.74
N VAL A 153 -12.64 -8.60 4.28
CA VAL A 153 -12.50 -8.33 2.83
C VAL A 153 -11.56 -9.30 2.14
N LEU A 154 -10.53 -9.78 2.86
CA LEU A 154 -9.50 -10.64 2.27
C LEU A 154 -9.73 -12.14 2.51
N LYS A 155 -10.58 -12.50 3.50
CA LYS A 155 -10.90 -13.89 3.82
C LYS A 155 -12.34 -14.22 3.49
N ASP A 156 -12.55 -15.38 2.89
CA ASP A 156 -13.88 -15.96 2.60
C ASP A 156 -14.83 -14.98 1.84
N ASN A 157 -14.24 -14.03 1.10
CA ASN A 157 -14.98 -13.06 0.29
C ASN A 157 -15.17 -13.60 -1.13
N ASN A 158 -16.38 -14.08 -1.43
CA ASN A 158 -16.73 -14.64 -2.74
C ASN A 158 -16.70 -13.63 -3.88
N TYR A 159 -16.66 -12.34 -3.58
CA TYR A 159 -16.65 -11.23 -4.54
C TYR A 159 -15.25 -10.74 -4.85
N LEU A 160 -14.23 -11.24 -4.15
CA LEU A 160 -12.83 -10.88 -4.34
C LEU A 160 -12.19 -11.70 -5.46
N GLU A 161 -11.58 -11.03 -6.43
CA GLU A 161 -10.69 -11.65 -7.42
C GLU A 161 -9.27 -11.75 -6.84
N MET A 162 -8.75 -10.62 -6.34
CA MET A 162 -7.41 -10.51 -5.79
C MET A 162 -7.35 -9.38 -4.76
N GLY A 163 -6.63 -9.62 -3.66
CA GLY A 163 -6.28 -8.58 -2.68
C GLY A 163 -4.77 -8.38 -2.64
N ILE A 164 -4.31 -7.13 -2.75
CA ILE A 164 -2.91 -6.75 -2.61
C ILE A 164 -2.79 -5.69 -1.52
N MET A 165 -1.84 -5.91 -0.62
CA MET A 165 -1.52 -4.97 0.46
C MET A 165 -0.04 -4.62 0.41
N THR A 166 0.28 -3.34 0.61
CA THR A 166 1.67 -2.87 0.76
C THR A 166 1.85 -2.17 2.09
N GLY A 167 3.05 -2.30 2.66
CA GLY A 167 3.43 -1.67 3.91
C GLY A 167 4.92 -1.84 4.20
N ILE A 168 5.42 -1.12 5.19
CA ILE A 168 6.83 -1.14 5.61
C ILE A 168 7.09 -2.32 6.56
N LEU A 169 6.14 -2.64 7.44
CA LEU A 169 6.26 -3.66 8.45
C LEU A 169 5.30 -4.82 8.21
N ARG A 170 5.81 -6.03 8.37
CA ARG A 170 4.93 -7.18 8.57
C ARG A 170 4.40 -7.14 9.99
N VAL A 171 3.17 -6.69 10.19
CA VAL A 171 2.48 -6.71 11.50
C VAL A 171 2.08 -8.16 11.85
N ALA A 172 3.09 -9.05 11.95
CA ALA A 172 2.87 -10.48 12.11
C ALA A 172 2.62 -10.89 13.58
N LYS A 173 3.13 -10.11 14.55
CA LYS A 173 3.06 -10.48 15.96
C LYS A 173 1.66 -10.37 16.57
N GLU A 174 0.76 -9.61 15.94
CA GLU A 174 -0.49 -9.17 16.59
C GLU A 174 -1.74 -9.80 15.99
N ASN A 175 -1.61 -10.95 15.34
CA ASN A 175 -2.78 -11.71 14.86
C ASN A 175 -3.72 -10.99 13.88
N ILE A 176 -3.31 -9.86 13.25
CA ILE A 176 -4.15 -9.20 12.22
C ILE A 176 -4.46 -10.20 11.11
N PHE A 177 -3.46 -10.97 10.73
CA PHE A 177 -3.55 -11.95 9.66
C PHE A 177 -3.70 -13.39 10.13
N SER A 178 -3.87 -13.64 11.44
CA SER A 178 -3.99 -15.01 11.97
C SER A 178 -5.19 -15.80 11.42
N GLY A 179 -6.15 -15.09 10.83
CA GLY A 179 -7.28 -15.69 10.14
C GLY A 179 -7.10 -15.86 8.63
N LEU A 180 -6.03 -15.34 8.02
CA LEU A 180 -5.78 -15.39 6.58
C LEU A 180 -4.85 -16.56 6.24
N ASN A 181 -5.41 -17.70 5.89
CA ASN A 181 -4.64 -18.91 5.56
C ASN A 181 -4.00 -18.89 4.17
N ASN A 182 -4.40 -17.94 3.31
CA ASN A 182 -4.00 -17.83 1.90
C ASN A 182 -3.11 -16.61 1.61
N LEU A 183 -2.63 -15.93 2.64
CA LEU A 183 -1.75 -14.78 2.49
C LEU A 183 -0.36 -15.21 1.98
N ARG A 184 0.06 -14.67 0.85
CA ARG A 184 1.44 -14.76 0.37
C ARG A 184 2.15 -13.45 0.70
N VAL A 185 3.22 -13.55 1.48
CA VAL A 185 4.02 -12.38 1.88
C VAL A 185 5.30 -12.38 1.07
N HIS A 186 5.61 -11.23 0.48
CA HIS A 186 6.87 -10.97 -0.22
C HIS A 186 7.59 -9.83 0.49
N THR A 187 8.83 -10.06 0.84
CA THR A 187 9.67 -9.10 1.57
C THR A 187 10.90 -8.75 0.72
N ILE A 188 11.64 -7.74 1.13
CA ILE A 188 12.92 -7.38 0.50
C ILE A 188 13.97 -8.49 0.58
N LEU A 189 13.74 -9.53 1.41
CA LEU A 189 14.65 -10.67 1.56
C LEU A 189 14.33 -11.81 0.59
N ASP A 190 13.18 -11.76 -0.09
CA ASP A 190 12.76 -12.78 -1.06
C ASP A 190 13.36 -12.47 -2.43
N ASN A 191 13.68 -13.52 -3.21
CA ASN A 191 14.18 -13.37 -4.58
C ASN A 191 13.06 -13.17 -5.63
N ARG A 192 11.79 -13.21 -5.20
CA ARG A 192 10.66 -13.02 -6.10
C ARG A 192 10.27 -11.55 -6.19
N PHE A 193 10.11 -11.05 -7.40
CA PHE A 193 9.71 -9.66 -7.72
C PHE A 193 10.75 -8.59 -7.39
N THR A 194 11.97 -8.94 -7.07
CA THR A 194 13.03 -8.00 -6.67
C THR A 194 13.32 -6.90 -7.68
N GLU A 195 13.24 -7.22 -8.97
CA GLU A 195 13.51 -6.27 -10.08
C GLU A 195 12.40 -5.21 -10.27
N TYR A 196 11.23 -5.38 -9.63
CA TYR A 196 10.06 -4.53 -9.89
C TYR A 196 9.84 -3.44 -8.84
N PHE A 197 10.65 -3.42 -7.78
CA PHE A 197 10.49 -2.44 -6.68
C PHE A 197 11.59 -1.39 -6.62
N GLY A 198 12.34 -1.23 -7.68
CA GLY A 198 13.39 -0.24 -7.83
C GLY A 198 13.86 -0.17 -9.27
N ILE A 199 14.91 0.60 -9.52
CA ILE A 199 15.60 0.65 -10.81
C ILE A 199 16.85 -0.22 -10.71
N THR A 200 17.00 -1.19 -11.60
CA THR A 200 18.13 -2.11 -11.63
C THR A 200 19.40 -1.43 -12.16
N GLU A 201 20.58 -2.03 -11.92
CA GLU A 201 21.85 -1.49 -12.45
C GLU A 201 21.84 -1.40 -13.99
N SER A 202 21.30 -2.41 -14.67
CA SER A 202 21.18 -2.42 -16.14
C SER A 202 20.25 -1.34 -16.66
N GLU A 203 19.18 -1.01 -15.94
CA GLU A 203 18.30 0.10 -16.27
C GLU A 203 18.95 1.46 -16.04
N VAL A 204 19.76 1.62 -14.98
CA VAL A 204 20.58 2.83 -14.77
C VAL A 204 21.59 3.02 -15.90
N GLU A 205 22.34 1.97 -16.27
CA GLU A 205 23.29 2.02 -17.38
C GLU A 205 22.62 2.41 -18.70
N LYS A 206 21.43 1.83 -18.96
CA LYS A 206 20.64 2.17 -20.14
C LYS A 206 20.19 3.64 -20.09
N ALA A 207 19.69 4.10 -18.95
CA ALA A 207 19.25 5.48 -18.80
C ALA A 207 20.40 6.49 -18.99
N LEU A 208 21.59 6.22 -18.46
CA LEU A 208 22.77 7.07 -18.70
C LEU A 208 23.06 7.23 -20.20
N LYS A 209 22.96 6.15 -20.97
CA LYS A 209 23.13 6.18 -22.44
C LYS A 209 22.01 6.92 -23.15
N ASP A 210 20.76 6.62 -22.81
CA ASP A 210 19.57 7.18 -23.45
C ASP A 210 19.49 8.73 -23.23
N PHE A 211 19.97 9.21 -22.08
CA PHE A 211 20.03 10.63 -21.72
C PHE A 211 21.36 11.31 -22.13
N ASN A 212 22.31 10.57 -22.73
CA ASN A 212 23.65 11.04 -23.10
C ASN A 212 24.43 11.70 -21.94
N LEU A 213 24.34 11.13 -20.74
CA LEU A 213 25.01 11.64 -19.56
C LEU A 213 26.45 11.10 -19.45
N GLU A 214 27.40 12.00 -19.20
CA GLU A 214 28.82 11.69 -19.04
C GLU A 214 29.18 11.20 -17.61
N PHE A 215 28.32 10.37 -17.01
CA PHE A 215 28.54 9.74 -15.71
C PHE A 215 28.74 8.24 -15.88
N GLU A 216 29.66 7.69 -15.10
CA GLU A 216 29.81 6.24 -15.04
C GLU A 216 28.88 5.63 -13.97
N LEU A 217 28.50 4.35 -14.16
CA LEU A 217 27.70 3.63 -13.19
C LEU A 217 28.33 3.66 -11.79
N GLN A 218 29.66 3.62 -11.69
CA GLN A 218 30.37 3.69 -10.42
C GLN A 218 30.13 4.98 -9.64
N ASP A 219 29.91 6.10 -10.32
CA ASP A 219 29.59 7.37 -9.66
C ASP A 219 28.18 7.36 -9.10
N VAL A 220 27.23 6.81 -9.85
CA VAL A 220 25.85 6.59 -9.38
C VAL A 220 25.83 5.65 -8.18
N GLN A 221 26.64 4.58 -8.21
CA GLN A 221 26.77 3.63 -7.09
C GLN A 221 27.30 4.29 -5.81
N LYS A 222 28.32 5.16 -5.92
CA LYS A 222 28.87 5.88 -4.77
C LYS A 222 27.84 6.81 -4.11
N TRP A 223 26.99 7.45 -4.90
CA TRP A 223 26.02 8.42 -4.40
C TRP A 223 24.74 7.78 -3.90
N TYR A 224 24.24 6.76 -4.58
CA TYR A 224 22.90 6.22 -4.30
C TYR A 224 22.92 4.81 -3.71
N ASN A 225 24.09 4.18 -3.59
CA ASN A 225 24.37 2.91 -2.92
C ASN A 225 23.15 1.98 -2.82
N GLY A 226 22.73 1.41 -3.94
CA GLY A 226 21.46 0.70 -4.10
C GLY A 226 21.13 -0.30 -2.98
N TYR A 227 19.86 -0.56 -2.80
CA TYR A 227 19.35 -1.54 -1.85
C TYR A 227 19.51 -2.95 -2.42
N LEU A 228 19.80 -3.92 -1.56
CA LEU A 228 19.81 -5.33 -1.93
C LEU A 228 18.43 -5.94 -1.65
N PHE A 229 17.72 -6.32 -2.71
CA PHE A 229 16.43 -7.02 -2.62
C PHE A 229 16.66 -8.46 -3.08
N GLY A 230 16.58 -9.43 -2.14
CA GLY A 230 17.11 -10.77 -2.40
C GLY A 230 18.57 -10.68 -2.85
N ASP A 231 18.87 -11.17 -4.03
CA ASP A 231 20.20 -11.14 -4.64
C ASP A 231 20.39 -9.99 -5.66
N ILE A 232 19.38 -9.14 -5.84
CA ILE A 232 19.36 -8.08 -6.85
C ILE A 232 19.56 -6.71 -6.22
N LYS A 233 20.52 -5.95 -6.75
CA LYS A 233 20.74 -4.56 -6.37
C LYS A 233 19.79 -3.64 -7.13
N VAL A 234 19.01 -2.85 -6.40
CA VAL A 234 18.07 -1.88 -6.96
C VAL A 234 18.30 -0.50 -6.35
N TYR A 235 18.07 0.52 -7.14
CA TYR A 235 18.21 1.92 -6.75
C TYR A 235 16.84 2.53 -6.49
N ASN A 236 16.80 3.49 -5.57
CA ASN A 236 15.59 4.25 -5.30
C ASN A 236 15.17 5.03 -6.55
N PRO A 237 13.95 4.81 -7.08
CA PRO A 237 13.48 5.49 -8.29
C PRO A 237 13.48 7.02 -8.17
N TRP A 238 13.13 7.56 -6.99
CA TRP A 238 13.15 9.01 -6.76
C TRP A 238 14.55 9.60 -6.95
N SER A 239 15.57 8.96 -6.37
CA SER A 239 16.94 9.42 -6.49
C SER A 239 17.44 9.38 -7.93
N ILE A 240 17.18 8.29 -8.64
CA ILE A 240 17.63 8.11 -10.02
C ILE A 240 16.91 9.08 -10.97
N ILE A 241 15.57 9.20 -10.85
CA ILE A 241 14.80 10.11 -11.71
C ILE A 241 15.24 11.57 -11.52
N ASN A 242 15.43 12.02 -10.28
CA ASN A 242 15.91 13.39 -10.04
C ASN A 242 17.35 13.59 -10.51
N PHE A 243 18.21 12.60 -10.36
CA PHE A 243 19.57 12.64 -10.90
C PHE A 243 19.57 12.78 -12.43
N LEU A 244 18.77 11.97 -13.14
CA LEU A 244 18.64 12.06 -14.60
C LEU A 244 18.08 13.41 -15.05
N ASN A 245 17.13 13.97 -14.31
CA ASN A 245 16.51 15.25 -14.63
C ASN A 245 17.42 16.45 -14.37
N ASP A 246 18.16 16.43 -13.25
CA ASP A 246 19.03 17.55 -12.85
C ASP A 246 20.44 17.45 -13.44
N GLU A 247 20.83 16.27 -13.95
CA GLU A 247 22.18 15.96 -14.42
C GLU A 247 23.26 16.24 -13.36
N LYS A 248 22.91 16.02 -12.08
CA LYS A 248 23.77 16.29 -10.93
C LYS A 248 23.66 15.21 -9.88
N LEU A 249 24.80 14.74 -9.38
CA LEU A 249 24.86 13.84 -8.24
C LEU A 249 24.62 14.64 -6.95
N LYS A 250 23.47 14.38 -6.29
CA LYS A 250 23.03 15.01 -5.04
C LYS A 250 22.30 14.00 -4.14
N PRO A 251 22.23 14.20 -2.83
CA PRO A 251 21.52 13.34 -1.90
C PRO A 251 20.00 13.59 -1.94
N TYR A 252 19.31 13.18 -2.99
CA TYR A 252 17.88 13.46 -3.21
C TYR A 252 16.93 12.80 -2.22
N TRP A 253 17.36 11.74 -1.51
CA TRP A 253 16.54 11.00 -0.57
C TRP A 253 16.78 11.35 0.91
N VAL A 254 17.75 12.21 1.21
CA VAL A 254 18.07 12.61 2.59
C VAL A 254 16.95 13.46 3.18
N ASN A 255 16.51 13.11 4.41
CA ASN A 255 15.45 13.77 5.17
C ASN A 255 14.03 13.66 4.58
N THR A 256 13.75 12.68 3.72
CA THR A 256 12.42 12.50 3.11
C THR A 256 11.50 11.56 3.89
N SER A 257 12.00 10.81 4.88
CA SER A 257 11.23 9.85 5.68
C SER A 257 11.30 10.16 7.19
N GLY A 258 10.18 9.94 7.90
CA GLY A 258 10.11 9.99 9.36
C GLY A 258 10.78 8.75 9.97
N ASN A 259 11.67 8.97 10.97
CA ASN A 259 12.37 7.89 11.69
C ASN A 259 11.82 7.68 13.11
N GLU A 260 10.54 8.00 13.35
CA GLU A 260 9.96 8.03 14.71
C GLU A 260 9.97 6.65 15.37
N LEU A 261 9.62 5.60 14.63
CA LEU A 261 9.66 4.24 15.15
C LEU A 261 11.08 3.82 15.56
N ILE A 262 12.07 4.13 14.71
CA ILE A 262 13.48 3.85 14.99
C ILE A 262 13.94 4.63 16.22
N LYS A 263 13.58 5.92 16.33
CA LYS A 263 13.88 6.75 17.50
C LYS A 263 13.26 6.19 18.78
N LEU A 264 12.04 5.66 18.70
CA LEU A 264 11.36 5.04 19.83
C LEU A 264 12.12 3.79 20.33
N TYR A 265 12.50 2.90 19.39
CA TYR A 265 13.25 1.69 19.73
C TYR A 265 14.64 2.02 20.28
N LEU A 266 15.35 2.98 19.70
CA LEU A 266 16.65 3.43 20.21
C LEU A 266 16.54 4.03 21.62
N LYS A 267 15.46 4.76 21.92
CA LYS A 267 15.21 5.25 23.30
C LYS A 267 14.98 4.10 24.28
N LYS A 268 14.18 3.09 23.89
CA LYS A 268 13.96 1.89 24.74
C LYS A 268 15.25 1.13 24.98
N LEU A 269 16.03 0.85 23.93
CA LEU A 269 17.33 0.18 24.05
C LEU A 269 18.31 0.96 24.94
N LYS A 270 18.33 2.28 24.84
CA LYS A 270 19.19 3.12 25.68
C LYS A 270 18.81 3.03 27.16
N ASN A 271 17.52 2.96 27.49
CA ASN A 271 17.03 2.80 28.86
C ASN A 271 17.33 1.39 29.39
N GLU A 272 17.12 0.33 28.61
CA GLU A 272 17.45 -1.05 28.98
C GLU A 272 18.95 -1.24 29.23
N ILE A 273 19.80 -0.72 28.35
CA ILE A 273 21.25 -0.73 28.52
C ILE A 273 21.66 0.07 29.75
N PHE A 274 21.05 1.20 30.02
CA PHE A 274 21.35 2.03 31.20
C PHE A 274 20.93 1.33 32.50
N ASP A 275 19.77 0.67 32.51
CA ASP A 275 19.29 -0.12 33.65
C ASP A 275 20.17 -1.35 33.90
N ASP A 276 20.65 -2.02 32.87
CA ASP A 276 21.57 -3.15 33.00
C ASP A 276 22.95 -2.73 33.47
N PHE A 277 23.48 -1.59 33.01
CA PHE A 277 24.70 -0.99 33.53
C PHE A 277 24.56 -0.56 35.02
N SER A 278 23.41 0.01 35.39
CA SER A 278 23.15 0.41 36.75
C SER A 278 23.05 -0.79 37.72
N LYS A 279 22.55 -1.93 37.24
CA LYS A 279 22.52 -3.21 38.01
C LYS A 279 23.91 -3.86 38.13
N LEU A 280 24.82 -3.61 37.20
CA LEU A 280 26.19 -4.11 37.26
C LEU A 280 27.11 -3.28 38.18
N LEU A 281 26.72 -2.03 38.50
CA LEU A 281 27.47 -1.09 39.34
C LEU A 281 27.02 -1.09 40.81
N ASN A 282 25.91 -1.78 41.14
CA ASN A 282 25.40 -2.03 42.48
C ASN A 282 25.56 -3.49 42.90
#